data_9820d9c487c30ec62b5e7ecd1cde5c2f
#
_entry.id   9820d9c487c30ec62b5e7ecd1cde5c2f
#
_cell.length_a   1.000
_cell.length_b   1.000
_cell.length_c   1.000
_cell.angle_alpha   90.00
_cell.angle_beta   90.00
_cell.angle_gamma   90.00
#
_symmetry.space_group_name_H-M   'P 1'
#
loop_
_entity.id
_entity.type
_entity.pdbx_description
1 polymer ?
#
loop_
_entity_poly.entity_id
_entity_poly.type
_entity_poly.pdbx_seq_one_letter_code
_entity_poly.pdbx_strand_id
1 'polypeptide(L)'
;PIKLYRKACFDEIGGLQACLGWDSIDQWLVQFWGWQVKTFTSLKVKHLKATGQDYRPGQLSNQGRAFAHMGYGFWLSLLSLVKLGIYHKNPKLVHNGLIQYWRHRNALMVSKEQAKFIRKSLWYSILNNR
;
A
#
# COMPACT_ATOMS: atom_id res chain seq x y z
N PRO A 1 -9.82 9.96 1.44
CA PRO A 1 -10.75 9.57 0.37
C PRO A 1 -11.80 8.60 0.92
N ILE A 2 -13.03 8.65 0.35
CA ILE A 2 -14.06 7.64 0.60
C ILE A 2 -13.99 6.65 -0.55
N LYS A 3 -14.10 5.36 -0.23
CA LYS A 3 -14.13 4.27 -1.20
C LYS A 3 -15.53 3.66 -1.22
N LEU A 4 -16.06 3.41 -2.40
CA LEU A 4 -17.31 2.70 -2.65
C LEU A 4 -17.02 1.47 -3.50
N TYR A 5 -17.57 0.35 -3.13
CA TYR A 5 -17.41 -0.92 -3.85
C TYR A 5 -18.77 -1.41 -4.34
N ARG A 6 -18.77 -2.01 -5.53
CA ARG A 6 -19.90 -2.87 -5.90
C ARG A 6 -19.85 -4.12 -5.02
N LYS A 7 -21.01 -4.60 -4.57
CA LYS A 7 -21.08 -5.79 -3.70
C LYS A 7 -20.34 -6.98 -4.29
N ALA A 8 -20.55 -7.28 -5.56
CA ALA A 8 -19.87 -8.38 -6.25
C ALA A 8 -18.33 -8.23 -6.21
N CYS A 9 -17.80 -7.02 -6.43
CA CYS A 9 -16.36 -6.75 -6.32
C CYS A 9 -15.87 -6.97 -4.90
N PHE A 10 -16.61 -6.49 -3.91
CA PHE A 10 -16.26 -6.63 -2.49
C PHE A 10 -16.21 -8.09 -2.05
N ASP A 11 -17.18 -8.89 -2.50
CA ASP A 11 -17.26 -10.32 -2.21
C ASP A 11 -16.09 -11.07 -2.88
N GLU A 12 -15.76 -10.72 -4.14
CA GLU A 12 -14.69 -11.36 -4.91
C GLU A 12 -13.28 -11.09 -4.37
N ILE A 13 -13.03 -9.87 -3.87
CA ILE A 13 -11.75 -9.55 -3.21
C ILE A 13 -11.62 -10.11 -1.80
N GLY A 14 -12.67 -10.75 -1.27
CA GLY A 14 -12.71 -11.29 0.08
C GLY A 14 -12.85 -10.24 1.19
N GLY A 15 -13.42 -9.07 0.87
CA GLY A 15 -13.60 -7.96 1.80
C GLY A 15 -12.31 -7.19 2.09
N LEU A 16 -12.35 -6.34 3.12
CA LEU A 16 -11.18 -5.55 3.54
C LEU A 16 -10.26 -6.38 4.44
N GLN A 17 -8.98 -6.36 4.15
CA GLN A 17 -7.98 -7.07 4.94
C GLN A 17 -7.65 -6.30 6.22
N ALA A 18 -7.75 -6.98 7.38
CA ALA A 18 -7.43 -6.36 8.68
C ALA A 18 -5.91 -6.27 8.91
N CYS A 19 -5.21 -5.48 8.10
CA CYS A 19 -3.76 -5.33 8.19
C CYS A 19 -3.29 -3.91 7.90
N LEU A 20 -2.04 -3.63 8.20
CA LEU A 20 -1.43 -2.35 7.84
C LEU A 20 -1.28 -2.27 6.32
N GLY A 21 -1.74 -1.17 5.72
CA GLY A 21 -1.76 -0.97 4.27
C GLY A 21 -3.00 -1.54 3.57
N TRP A 22 -4.04 -1.92 4.34
CA TRP A 22 -5.30 -2.46 3.82
C TRP A 22 -5.92 -1.59 2.70
N ASP A 23 -5.80 -0.28 2.81
CA ASP A 23 -6.29 0.71 1.85
C ASP A 23 -5.59 0.68 0.49
N SER A 24 -4.39 0.12 0.45
CA SER A 24 -3.64 -0.13 -0.79
C SER A 24 -3.85 -1.55 -1.30
N ILE A 25 -3.95 -2.52 -0.39
CA ILE A 25 -4.17 -3.93 -0.74
C ILE A 25 -5.50 -4.09 -1.48
N ASP A 26 -6.57 -3.48 -0.99
CA ASP A 26 -7.87 -3.58 -1.61
C ASP A 26 -7.86 -3.05 -3.07
N GLN A 27 -7.15 -1.95 -3.34
CA GLN A 27 -7.00 -1.42 -4.69
C GLN A 27 -6.27 -2.40 -5.63
N TRP A 28 -5.23 -3.06 -5.12
CA TRP A 28 -4.50 -4.07 -5.89
C TRP A 28 -5.34 -5.31 -6.16
N LEU A 29 -6.11 -5.76 -5.17
CA LEU A 29 -7.01 -6.92 -5.33
C LEU A 29 -8.12 -6.62 -6.33
N VAL A 30 -8.72 -5.44 -6.25
CA VAL A 30 -9.72 -4.98 -7.23
C VAL A 30 -9.17 -5.05 -8.66
N GLN A 31 -7.95 -4.55 -8.87
CA GLN A 31 -7.30 -4.59 -10.19
C GLN A 31 -6.88 -6.01 -10.60
N PHE A 32 -6.43 -6.84 -9.67
CA PHE A 32 -6.07 -8.23 -9.92
C PHE A 32 -7.25 -9.04 -10.47
N TRP A 33 -8.45 -8.79 -9.94
CA TRP A 33 -9.69 -9.41 -10.40
C TRP A 33 -10.32 -8.71 -11.62
N GLY A 34 -9.61 -7.78 -12.25
CA GLY A 34 -10.05 -7.12 -13.48
C GLY A 34 -11.09 -6.01 -13.30
N TRP A 35 -11.38 -5.62 -12.07
CA TRP A 35 -12.27 -4.49 -11.80
C TRP A 35 -11.56 -3.15 -12.06
N GLN A 36 -12.34 -2.16 -12.48
CA GLN A 36 -11.83 -0.81 -12.71
C GLN A 36 -11.97 0.05 -11.44
N VAL A 37 -10.90 0.77 -11.11
CA VAL A 37 -10.90 1.80 -10.07
C VAL A 37 -11.10 3.16 -10.72
N LYS A 38 -12.14 3.90 -10.30
CA LYS A 38 -12.45 5.23 -10.83
C LYS A 38 -12.46 6.26 -9.71
N THR A 39 -11.74 7.35 -9.89
CA THR A 39 -11.71 8.46 -8.95
C THR A 39 -12.58 9.60 -9.45
N PHE A 40 -13.53 10.04 -8.63
CA PHE A 40 -14.37 11.19 -8.90
C PHE A 40 -13.86 12.40 -8.13
N THR A 41 -13.15 13.29 -8.82
CA THR A 41 -12.56 14.51 -8.22
C THR A 41 -13.59 15.61 -7.96
N SER A 42 -14.76 15.55 -8.61
CA SER A 42 -15.87 16.48 -8.42
C SER A 42 -16.59 16.30 -7.07
N LEU A 43 -16.52 15.09 -6.49
CA LEU A 43 -17.14 14.80 -5.20
C LEU A 43 -16.20 15.21 -4.07
N LYS A 44 -16.54 16.27 -3.37
CA LYS A 44 -15.79 16.75 -2.20
C LYS A 44 -16.46 16.26 -0.93
N VAL A 45 -15.66 15.66 -0.04
CA VAL A 45 -16.11 15.21 1.28
C VAL A 45 -15.33 15.95 2.35
N LYS A 46 -16.06 16.56 3.29
CA LYS A 46 -15.44 17.21 4.46
C LYS A 46 -15.15 16.15 5.52
N HIS A 47 -13.88 15.91 5.81
CA HIS A 47 -13.51 15.12 6.97
C HIS A 47 -13.69 15.94 8.23
N LEU A 48 -14.49 15.45 9.17
CA LEU A 48 -14.72 16.10 10.47
C LEU A 48 -13.54 15.91 11.42
N LYS A 49 -12.76 14.84 11.23
CA LYS A 49 -11.54 14.58 11.98
C LYS A 49 -10.35 14.74 11.04
N ALA A 50 -9.35 15.49 11.45
CA ALA A 50 -8.11 15.63 10.69
C ALA A 50 -7.44 14.26 10.55
N THR A 51 -7.42 13.74 9.31
CA THR A 51 -6.72 12.48 8.98
C THR A 51 -5.31 12.84 8.53
N GLY A 52 -4.31 12.25 9.17
CA GLY A 52 -2.91 12.37 8.76
C GLY A 52 -2.07 13.44 9.47
N GLN A 53 -2.66 14.32 10.28
CA GLN A 53 -1.87 15.28 11.08
C GLN A 53 -1.14 14.64 12.27
N ASP A 54 -1.63 13.48 12.74
CA ASP A 54 -1.06 12.75 13.88
C ASP A 54 -0.19 11.57 13.46
N TYR A 55 0.43 11.61 12.28
CA TYR A 55 1.40 10.57 11.90
C TYR A 55 2.63 10.69 12.80
N ARG A 56 2.58 10.00 13.93
CA ARG A 56 3.73 9.88 14.84
C ARG A 56 4.91 9.26 14.08
N PRO A 57 6.15 9.67 14.35
CA PRO A 57 7.34 9.13 13.67
C PRO A 57 7.42 7.61 13.65
N GLY A 58 6.84 6.93 14.66
CA GLY A 58 6.74 5.46 14.71
C GLY A 58 5.76 4.86 13.71
N GLN A 59 4.76 5.59 13.22
CA GLN A 59 3.82 5.07 12.20
C GLN A 59 4.43 5.02 10.81
N LEU A 60 5.31 5.97 10.50
CA LEU A 60 6.02 5.98 9.21
C LEU A 60 7.01 4.81 9.10
N SER A 61 7.64 4.41 10.21
CA SER A 61 8.53 3.23 10.21
C SER A 61 7.78 1.91 9.97
N ASN A 62 6.48 1.85 10.25
CA ASN A 62 5.64 0.68 9.97
C ASN A 62 5.34 0.47 8.47
N GLN A 63 5.71 1.40 7.59
CA GLN A 63 5.54 1.23 6.13
C GLN A 63 6.26 -0.02 5.60
N GLY A 64 7.42 -0.35 6.16
CA GLY A 64 8.12 -1.60 5.81
C GLY A 64 7.29 -2.85 6.07
N ARG A 65 6.54 -2.88 7.18
CA ARG A 65 5.58 -3.95 7.48
C ARG A 65 4.44 -3.99 6.45
N ALA A 66 3.88 -2.83 6.09
CA ALA A 66 2.84 -2.75 5.06
C ALA A 66 3.33 -3.31 3.71
N PHE A 67 4.55 -2.97 3.29
CA PHE A 67 5.15 -3.48 2.06
C PHE A 67 5.39 -5.00 2.12
N ALA A 68 5.75 -5.54 3.28
CA ALA A 68 5.87 -6.98 3.48
C ALA A 68 4.51 -7.67 3.31
N HIS A 69 3.45 -7.16 3.93
CA HIS A 69 2.09 -7.68 3.83
C HIS A 69 1.56 -7.67 2.39
N MET A 70 1.89 -6.62 1.62
CA MET A 70 1.52 -6.49 0.20
C MET A 70 2.40 -7.32 -0.75
N GLY A 71 3.44 -7.97 -0.25
CA GLY A 71 4.33 -8.79 -1.06
C GLY A 71 5.18 -7.99 -2.07
N TYR A 72 5.58 -6.77 -1.76
CA TYR A 72 6.40 -5.92 -2.64
C TYR A 72 7.74 -6.56 -3.03
N GLY A 73 8.31 -7.40 -2.17
CA GLY A 73 9.68 -7.88 -2.31
C GLY A 73 10.71 -6.85 -1.85
N PHE A 74 11.94 -7.31 -1.68
CA PHE A 74 12.99 -6.48 -1.06
C PHE A 74 13.29 -5.19 -1.84
N TRP A 75 13.51 -5.29 -3.15
CA TRP A 75 13.94 -4.13 -3.97
C TRP A 75 12.89 -3.04 -4.06
N LEU A 76 11.61 -3.40 -4.27
CA LEU A 76 10.53 -2.41 -4.30
C LEU A 76 10.31 -1.78 -2.92
N SER A 77 10.44 -2.56 -1.86
CA SER A 77 10.35 -2.04 -0.49
C SER A 77 11.47 -1.07 -0.18
N LEU A 78 12.70 -1.41 -0.58
CA LEU A 78 13.87 -0.53 -0.41
C LEU A 78 13.68 0.79 -1.17
N LEU A 79 13.34 0.74 -2.46
CA LEU A 79 13.10 1.93 -3.27
C LEU A 79 11.99 2.82 -2.69
N SER A 80 10.89 2.20 -2.25
CA SER A 80 9.76 2.93 -1.66
C SER A 80 10.15 3.58 -0.32
N LEU A 81 10.92 2.89 0.52
CA LEU A 81 11.40 3.42 1.79
C LEU A 81 12.42 4.55 1.58
N VAL A 82 13.33 4.42 0.62
CA VAL A 82 14.28 5.47 0.27
C VAL A 82 13.54 6.72 -0.21
N LYS A 83 12.58 6.58 -1.14
CA LYS A 83 11.74 7.68 -1.60
C LYS A 83 11.03 8.38 -0.44
N LEU A 84 10.45 7.60 0.48
CA LEU A 84 9.75 8.11 1.65
C LEU A 84 10.72 8.82 2.62
N GLY A 85 11.91 8.26 2.84
CA GLY A 85 12.97 8.85 3.66
C GLY A 85 13.47 10.18 3.14
N ILE A 86 13.62 10.30 1.82
CA ILE A 86 14.00 11.57 1.15
C ILE A 86 12.86 12.58 1.31
N TYR A 87 11.62 12.18 1.02
CA TYR A 87 10.46 13.06 1.11
C TYR A 87 10.28 13.64 2.52
N HIS A 88 10.42 12.84 3.55
CA HIS A 88 10.31 13.26 4.94
C HIS A 88 11.63 13.77 5.54
N LYS A 89 12.71 13.84 4.77
CA LYS A 89 14.06 14.23 5.24
C LYS A 89 14.50 13.45 6.50
N ASN A 90 14.13 12.16 6.55
CA ASN A 90 14.37 11.32 7.72
C ASN A 90 15.00 9.97 7.33
N PRO A 91 16.33 9.85 7.36
CA PRO A 91 17.02 8.60 7.01
C PRO A 91 16.74 7.45 7.99
N LYS A 92 16.41 7.76 9.26
CA LYS A 92 16.05 6.73 10.26
C LYS A 92 14.79 5.96 9.84
N LEU A 93 13.91 6.59 9.04
CA LEU A 93 12.70 5.96 8.49
C LEU A 93 13.06 4.80 7.56
N VAL A 94 14.09 4.96 6.73
CA VAL A 94 14.55 3.90 5.82
C VAL A 94 15.06 2.71 6.63
N HIS A 95 15.94 2.96 7.59
CA HIS A 95 16.52 1.93 8.45
C HIS A 95 15.43 1.16 9.22
N ASN A 96 14.58 1.88 9.94
CA ASN A 96 13.50 1.28 10.72
C ASN A 96 12.48 0.55 9.83
N GLY A 97 12.16 1.12 8.67
CA GLY A 97 11.28 0.49 7.69
C GLY A 97 11.83 -0.83 7.17
N LEU A 98 13.15 -0.91 6.89
CA LEU A 98 13.79 -2.16 6.47
C LEU A 98 13.77 -3.22 7.57
N ILE A 99 13.98 -2.84 8.83
CA ILE A 99 13.85 -3.76 9.97
C ILE A 99 12.42 -4.32 10.04
N GLN A 100 11.41 -3.46 9.91
CA GLN A 100 10.00 -3.89 9.93
C GLN A 100 9.67 -4.79 8.73
N TYR A 101 10.15 -4.45 7.54
CA TYR A 101 10.02 -5.32 6.36
C TYR A 101 10.60 -6.71 6.62
N TRP A 102 11.82 -6.77 7.12
CA TRP A 102 12.53 -8.04 7.34
C TRP A 102 11.84 -8.92 8.38
N ARG A 103 11.36 -8.32 9.47
CA ARG A 103 10.60 -9.02 10.52
C ARG A 103 9.30 -9.63 10.00
N HIS A 104 8.65 -8.99 9.03
CA HIS A 104 7.32 -9.37 8.57
C HIS A 104 7.30 -9.94 7.15
N ARG A 105 8.45 -10.17 6.51
CA ARG A 105 8.55 -10.59 5.11
C ARG A 105 7.80 -11.90 4.77
N ASN A 106 7.58 -12.75 5.76
CA ASN A 106 6.87 -14.01 5.62
C ASN A 106 5.37 -13.90 5.96
N ALA A 107 4.92 -12.73 6.45
CA ALA A 107 3.53 -12.48 6.83
C ALA A 107 2.75 -11.86 5.67
N LEU A 108 2.70 -12.55 4.52
CA LEU A 108 1.92 -12.10 3.36
C LEU A 108 0.43 -12.11 3.69
N MET A 109 -0.27 -11.01 3.33
CA MET A 109 -1.72 -10.88 3.42
C MET A 109 -2.41 -11.04 2.05
N VAL A 110 -1.63 -11.36 1.04
CA VAL A 110 -2.07 -11.61 -0.33
C VAL A 110 -1.50 -12.94 -0.82
N SER A 111 -2.13 -13.57 -1.82
CA SER A 111 -1.61 -14.80 -2.42
C SER A 111 -0.27 -14.53 -3.15
N LYS A 112 0.48 -15.60 -3.43
CA LYS A 112 1.73 -15.48 -4.20
C LYS A 112 1.50 -14.89 -5.60
N GLU A 113 0.37 -15.23 -6.22
CA GLU A 113 -0.03 -14.71 -7.54
C GLU A 113 -0.40 -13.23 -7.48
N GLN A 114 -1.17 -12.84 -6.47
CA GLN A 114 -1.49 -11.44 -6.21
C GLN A 114 -0.22 -10.62 -5.92
N ALA A 115 0.69 -11.13 -5.10
CA ALA A 115 1.98 -10.48 -4.85
C ALA A 115 2.83 -10.33 -6.12
N LYS A 116 2.81 -11.33 -7.02
CA LYS A 116 3.49 -11.26 -8.32
C LYS A 116 2.86 -10.18 -9.21
N PHE A 117 1.54 -10.11 -9.25
CA PHE A 117 0.80 -9.08 -9.99
C PHE A 117 1.14 -7.68 -9.46
N ILE A 118 1.11 -7.47 -8.14
CA ILE A 118 1.44 -6.19 -7.50
C ILE A 118 2.86 -5.75 -7.89
N ARG A 119 3.84 -6.64 -7.78
CA ARG A 119 5.23 -6.33 -8.16
C ARG A 119 5.35 -5.96 -9.63
N LYS A 120 4.72 -6.73 -10.52
CA LYS A 120 4.75 -6.45 -11.97
C LYS A 120 4.15 -5.07 -12.27
N SER A 121 3.01 -4.75 -11.69
CA SER A 121 2.31 -3.48 -11.90
C SER A 121 3.12 -2.29 -11.37
N LEU A 122 3.77 -2.44 -10.21
CA LEU A 122 4.61 -1.40 -9.63
C LEU A 122 5.87 -1.16 -10.48
N TRP A 123 6.56 -2.23 -10.91
CA TRP A 123 7.71 -2.08 -11.80
C TRP A 123 7.33 -1.43 -13.12
N TYR A 124 6.21 -1.84 -13.71
CA TYR A 124 5.68 -1.22 -14.92
C TYR A 124 5.43 0.28 -14.74
N SER A 125 4.81 0.66 -13.63
CA SER A 125 4.56 2.07 -13.30
C SER A 125 5.86 2.87 -13.12
N ILE A 126 6.87 2.29 -12.45
CA ILE A 126 8.17 2.96 -12.25
C ILE A 126 8.91 3.17 -13.58
N LEU A 127 8.86 2.19 -14.48
CA LEU A 127 9.58 2.23 -15.75
C LEU A 127 8.91 3.15 -16.79
N ASN A 128 7.57 3.26 -16.76
CA ASN A 128 6.82 4.01 -17.78
C ASN A 128 6.39 5.43 -17.34
N ASN A 129 6.54 5.77 -16.06
CA ASN A 129 6.33 7.13 -15.56
C ASN A 129 7.66 7.94 -15.71
N ARG A 130 8.07 8.17 -16.97
CA ARG A 130 9.08 9.15 -17.35
C ARG A 130 8.44 10.37 -17.96
#